data_5846cac3b3354cb6878d1e7398bbe79c
#
_entry.id   5846cac3b3354cb6878d1e7398bbe79c
#
_cell.length_a   1.000
_cell.length_b   1.000
_cell.length_c   1.000
_cell.angle_alpha   90.00
_cell.angle_beta   90.00
_cell.angle_gamma   90.00
#
_symmetry.space_group_name_H-M   'P 1'
#
loop_
_entity.id
_entity.type
_entity.pdbx_description
1 polymer ?
#
loop_
_entity_poly.entity_id
_entity_poly.type
_entity_poly.pdbx_seq_one_letter_code
_entity_poly.pdbx_strand_id
1 'polypeptide(L)'
;MIDFDEYIRQGEPQKREKSYAWQTAIGLQAVDGLKPSDYLIETARKDIEGEITFNEAKQLIRSYYQSKASRTPEDSETYEADTASTHIRQLLTEKTFAFTLVGLTSIHRRIFEGIFKFAGQIRDYNITKKEWVLRGDTVLYVSAPDIRKAIEYDLEQERQFDYSKVDPNLSL
;
A
#
# COMPACT_ATOMS: atom_id res chain seq x y z
N MET A 1 16.23 6.56 3.85
CA MET A 1 15.31 5.66 4.60
C MET A 1 14.54 6.53 5.56
N ILE A 2 13.23 6.48 5.51
CA ILE A 2 12.38 7.26 6.41
C ILE A 2 12.41 6.54 7.74
N ASP A 3 12.90 7.23 8.75
CA ASP A 3 13.12 6.60 10.05
C ASP A 3 12.09 7.09 11.07
N PHE A 4 11.03 6.32 11.21
CA PHE A 4 10.10 6.41 12.34
C PHE A 4 10.48 5.43 13.46
N ASP A 5 11.66 4.80 13.38
CA ASP A 5 12.11 3.78 14.32
C ASP A 5 12.18 4.27 15.76
N GLU A 6 12.50 5.55 15.97
CA GLU A 6 12.51 6.13 17.31
C GLU A 6 11.14 6.07 17.98
N TYR A 7 10.09 6.42 17.24
CA TYR A 7 8.71 6.31 17.74
C TYR A 7 8.28 4.87 18.00
N ILE A 8 8.74 3.94 17.17
CA ILE A 8 8.44 2.51 17.32
C ILE A 8 9.11 1.94 18.57
N ARG A 9 10.36 2.36 18.86
CA ARG A 9 11.12 1.85 20.00
C ARG A 9 10.75 2.52 21.32
N GLN A 10 10.52 3.83 21.32
CA GLN A 10 10.39 4.64 22.54
C GLN A 10 9.03 5.30 22.69
N GLY A 11 8.19 5.25 21.66
CA GLY A 11 6.90 5.91 21.65
C GLY A 11 5.88 5.27 22.58
N GLU A 12 4.95 6.08 23.06
CA GLU A 12 3.72 5.60 23.68
C GLU A 12 2.95 4.68 22.72
N PRO A 13 2.08 3.77 23.23
CA PRO A 13 1.40 2.78 22.40
C PRO A 13 0.71 3.35 21.16
N GLN A 14 0.04 4.50 21.28
CA GLN A 14 -0.63 5.15 20.15
C GLN A 14 0.34 5.70 19.10
N LYS A 15 1.45 6.32 19.53
CA LYS A 15 2.48 6.80 18.62
C LYS A 15 3.17 5.65 17.90
N ARG A 16 3.40 4.56 18.61
CA ARG A 16 3.99 3.33 18.05
C ARG A 16 3.11 2.73 16.95
N GLU A 17 1.81 2.59 17.20
CA GLU A 17 0.85 2.05 16.22
C GLU A 17 0.78 2.93 14.96
N LYS A 18 0.69 4.24 15.12
CA LYS A 18 0.70 5.20 14.01
C LYS A 18 1.99 5.15 13.21
N SER A 19 3.13 5.11 13.89
CA SER A 19 4.46 5.06 13.26
C SER A 19 4.63 3.78 12.45
N TYR A 20 4.25 2.65 13.02
CA TYR A 20 4.29 1.37 12.32
C TYR A 20 3.41 1.39 11.06
N ALA A 21 2.18 1.91 11.16
CA ALA A 21 1.27 1.99 10.03
C ALA A 21 1.81 2.91 8.91
N TRP A 22 2.37 4.08 9.25
CA TRP A 22 2.98 4.97 8.28
C TRP A 22 4.26 4.38 7.66
N GLN A 23 5.15 3.81 8.47
CA GLN A 23 6.39 3.21 8.00
C GLN A 23 6.12 2.05 7.04
N THR A 24 5.17 1.19 7.38
CA THR A 24 4.76 0.08 6.50
C THR A 24 4.17 0.60 5.20
N ALA A 25 3.22 1.54 5.26
CA ALA A 25 2.57 2.09 4.09
C ALA A 25 3.55 2.75 3.11
N ILE A 26 4.50 3.51 3.64
CA ILE A 26 5.55 4.19 2.86
C ILE A 26 6.57 3.18 2.34
N GLY A 27 6.97 2.22 3.16
CA GLY A 27 7.92 1.18 2.78
C GLY A 27 7.44 0.32 1.60
N LEU A 28 6.15 0.07 1.52
CA LEU A 28 5.55 -0.67 0.41
C LEU A 28 5.71 0.04 -0.94
N GLN A 29 5.75 1.37 -0.97
CA GLN A 29 5.97 2.12 -2.21
C GLN A 29 7.38 1.91 -2.78
N ALA A 30 8.36 1.69 -1.90
CA ALA A 30 9.74 1.46 -2.32
C ALA A 30 9.92 0.14 -3.10
N VAL A 31 9.03 -0.83 -2.91
CA VAL A 31 9.04 -2.09 -3.68
C VAL A 31 8.78 -1.83 -5.16
N ASP A 32 7.92 -0.85 -5.47
CA ASP A 32 7.62 -0.41 -6.85
C ASP A 32 8.55 0.71 -7.34
N GLY A 33 9.59 1.03 -6.55
CA GLY A 33 10.57 2.08 -6.88
C GLY A 33 10.04 3.50 -6.68
N LEU A 34 8.84 3.65 -6.12
CA LEU A 34 8.24 4.94 -5.86
C LEU A 34 8.81 5.59 -4.59
N LYS A 35 8.87 6.92 -4.60
CA LYS A 35 9.36 7.69 -3.46
C LYS A 35 8.28 8.65 -2.98
N PRO A 36 7.98 8.64 -1.67
CA PRO A 36 7.08 9.62 -1.08
C PRO A 36 7.69 11.02 -1.10
N SER A 37 6.84 12.04 -1.08
CA SER A 37 7.30 13.43 -0.94
C SER A 37 7.75 13.73 0.49
N ASP A 38 8.62 14.74 0.62
CA ASP A 38 8.98 15.28 1.94
C ASP A 38 7.73 15.85 2.65
N TYR A 39 6.75 16.32 1.88
CA TYR A 39 5.49 16.81 2.41
C TYR A 39 4.67 15.69 3.09
N LEU A 40 4.61 14.49 2.47
CA LEU A 40 3.98 13.33 3.11
C LEU A 40 4.69 12.96 4.41
N ILE A 41 6.03 12.93 4.40
CA ILE A 41 6.83 12.55 5.57
C ILE A 41 6.57 13.50 6.74
N GLU A 42 6.56 14.81 6.48
CA GLU A 42 6.28 15.81 7.51
C GLU A 42 4.83 15.72 8.00
N THR A 43 3.88 15.49 7.11
CA THR A 43 2.47 15.29 7.46
C THR A 43 2.26 14.04 8.31
N ALA A 44 2.93 12.94 7.97
CA ALA A 44 2.91 11.70 8.75
C ALA A 44 3.48 11.92 10.17
N ARG A 45 4.59 12.67 10.29
CA ARG A 45 5.16 13.02 11.59
C ARG A 45 4.18 13.79 12.47
N LYS A 46 3.47 14.77 11.91
CA LYS A 46 2.44 15.54 12.65
C LYS A 46 1.28 14.66 13.14
N ASP A 47 0.82 13.67 12.30
CA ASP A 47 -0.18 12.70 12.76
C ASP A 47 0.37 11.82 13.88
N ILE A 48 1.62 11.33 13.77
CA ILE A 48 2.26 10.52 14.82
C ILE A 48 2.36 11.29 16.13
N GLU A 49 2.80 12.54 16.08
CA GLU A 49 2.94 13.39 17.27
C GLU A 49 1.57 13.82 17.86
N GLY A 50 0.50 13.68 17.11
CA GLY A 50 -0.84 14.08 17.52
C GLY A 50 -1.11 15.57 17.35
N GLU A 51 -0.28 16.27 16.58
CA GLU A 51 -0.49 17.67 16.22
C GLU A 51 -1.70 17.83 15.30
N ILE A 52 -1.94 16.83 14.46
CA ILE A 52 -3.09 16.73 13.58
C ILE A 52 -3.73 15.34 13.68
N THR A 53 -5.00 15.26 13.33
CA THR A 53 -5.70 13.98 13.15
C THR A 53 -5.35 13.35 11.81
N PHE A 54 -5.57 12.04 11.67
CA PHE A 54 -5.39 11.36 10.38
C PHE A 54 -6.30 11.94 9.28
N ASN A 55 -7.51 12.37 9.61
CA ASN A 55 -8.41 12.98 8.64
C ASN A 55 -7.86 14.33 8.13
N GLU A 56 -7.25 15.12 9.01
CA GLU A 56 -6.56 16.36 8.62
C GLU A 56 -5.35 16.05 7.74
N ALA A 57 -4.56 15.02 8.08
CA ALA A 57 -3.44 14.56 7.26
C ALA A 57 -3.89 14.20 5.84
N LYS A 58 -4.98 13.44 5.70
CA LYS A 58 -5.58 13.12 4.39
C LYS A 58 -5.97 14.37 3.60
N GLN A 59 -6.61 15.32 4.26
CA GLN A 59 -7.02 16.57 3.62
C GLN A 59 -5.83 17.40 3.17
N LEU A 60 -4.78 17.50 3.99
CA LEU A 60 -3.56 18.21 3.67
C LEU A 60 -2.88 17.64 2.41
N ILE A 61 -2.71 16.32 2.35
CA ILE A 61 -2.11 15.64 1.20
C ILE A 61 -2.95 15.86 -0.06
N ARG A 62 -4.26 15.69 0.04
CA ARG A 62 -5.17 15.95 -1.07
C ARG A 62 -5.09 17.39 -1.57
N SER A 63 -5.13 18.38 -0.67
CA SER A 63 -5.07 19.79 -1.00
C SER A 63 -3.73 20.17 -1.61
N TYR A 64 -2.61 19.57 -1.13
CA TYR A 64 -1.29 19.80 -1.69
C TYR A 64 -1.23 19.48 -3.18
N TYR A 65 -1.80 18.33 -3.59
CA TYR A 65 -1.82 17.96 -5.02
C TYR A 65 -2.89 18.69 -5.83
N GLN A 66 -4.00 19.08 -5.22
CA GLN A 66 -5.03 19.91 -5.91
C GLN A 66 -4.54 21.33 -6.20
N SER A 67 -3.64 21.87 -5.39
CA SER A 67 -3.08 23.21 -5.60
C SER A 67 -2.05 23.28 -6.73
N LYS A 68 -1.51 22.15 -7.18
CA LYS A 68 -0.55 22.10 -8.29
C LYS A 68 -1.25 22.30 -9.63
N ALA A 69 -0.94 23.38 -10.33
CA ALA A 69 -1.57 23.74 -11.61
C ALA A 69 -1.22 22.77 -12.76
N SER A 70 -0.04 22.14 -12.71
CA SER A 70 0.41 21.11 -13.65
C SER A 70 1.25 20.09 -12.91
N ARG A 71 1.25 18.84 -13.41
CA ARG A 71 2.07 17.75 -12.83
C ARG A 71 3.13 17.34 -13.83
N THR A 72 4.37 17.28 -13.38
CA THR A 72 5.45 16.61 -14.09
C THR A 72 5.29 15.08 -13.96
N PRO A 73 6.00 14.26 -14.75
CA PRO A 73 6.04 12.82 -14.51
C PRO A 73 6.46 12.45 -13.08
N GLU A 74 7.47 13.12 -12.52
CA GLU A 74 7.92 12.95 -11.13
C GLU A 74 6.84 13.32 -10.13
N ASP A 75 6.07 14.39 -10.38
CA ASP A 75 4.92 14.75 -9.54
C ASP A 75 3.82 13.67 -9.58
N SER A 76 3.68 12.96 -10.69
CA SER A 76 2.70 11.87 -10.83
C SER A 76 3.10 10.64 -10.02
N GLU A 77 4.37 10.23 -10.06
CA GLU A 77 4.92 9.14 -9.26
C GLU A 77 4.86 9.47 -7.75
N THR A 78 5.21 10.69 -7.37
CA THR A 78 5.12 11.15 -5.99
C THR A 78 3.67 11.23 -5.51
N TYR A 79 2.73 11.66 -6.37
CA TYR A 79 1.30 11.66 -6.07
C TYR A 79 0.77 10.25 -5.82
N GLU A 80 1.19 9.30 -6.65
CA GLU A 80 0.84 7.88 -6.47
C GLU A 80 1.35 7.38 -5.12
N ALA A 81 2.65 7.56 -4.83
CA ALA A 81 3.26 7.14 -3.59
C ALA A 81 2.55 7.73 -2.35
N ASP A 82 2.29 9.02 -2.34
CA ASP A 82 1.70 9.73 -1.21
C ASP A 82 0.24 9.32 -0.98
N THR A 83 -0.53 9.23 -2.08
CA THR A 83 -1.94 8.88 -2.01
C THR A 83 -2.11 7.41 -1.60
N ALA A 84 -1.36 6.50 -2.23
CA ALA A 84 -1.39 5.09 -1.88
C ALA A 84 -0.94 4.84 -0.43
N SER A 85 0.16 5.48 0.02
CA SER A 85 0.61 5.39 1.42
C SER A 85 -0.46 5.84 2.40
N THR A 86 -1.15 6.93 2.11
CA THR A 86 -2.23 7.44 2.96
C THR A 86 -3.39 6.43 3.04
N HIS A 87 -3.77 5.83 1.93
CA HIS A 87 -4.84 4.83 1.88
C HIS A 87 -4.43 3.52 2.58
N ILE A 88 -3.20 3.05 2.37
CA ILE A 88 -2.66 1.85 3.03
C ILE A 88 -2.59 2.07 4.55
N ARG A 89 -2.08 3.21 5.01
CA ARG A 89 -2.05 3.57 6.43
C ARG A 89 -3.45 3.48 7.04
N GLN A 90 -4.49 3.96 6.36
CA GLN A 90 -5.86 3.84 6.82
C GLN A 90 -6.29 2.37 6.92
N LEU A 91 -6.02 1.56 5.90
CA LEU A 91 -6.37 0.14 5.86
C LEU A 91 -5.70 -0.65 6.99
N LEU A 92 -4.45 -0.36 7.30
CA LEU A 92 -3.70 -1.04 8.37
C LEU A 92 -4.29 -0.79 9.78
N THR A 93 -5.02 0.30 9.97
CA THR A 93 -5.71 0.59 11.24
C THR A 93 -7.10 -0.03 11.31
N GLU A 94 -7.63 -0.52 10.20
CA GLU A 94 -8.92 -1.22 10.15
C GLU A 94 -8.69 -2.73 10.32
N LYS A 95 -9.21 -3.31 11.38
CA LYS A 95 -8.99 -4.73 11.71
C LYS A 95 -9.96 -5.68 10.99
N THR A 96 -10.47 -5.29 9.82
CA THR A 96 -11.45 -6.06 9.06
C THR A 96 -10.91 -6.43 7.69
N PHE A 97 -10.50 -7.68 7.54
CA PHE A 97 -10.13 -8.26 6.24
C PHE A 97 -10.87 -9.58 6.02
N ALA A 98 -11.38 -9.77 4.83
CA ALA A 98 -11.96 -11.04 4.41
C ALA A 98 -11.16 -11.61 3.23
N PHE A 99 -10.67 -12.83 3.39
CA PHE A 99 -9.99 -13.59 2.32
C PHE A 99 -10.99 -14.02 1.24
N THR A 100 -11.51 -13.05 0.52
CA THR A 100 -12.45 -13.25 -0.59
C THR A 100 -12.05 -12.39 -1.79
N LEU A 101 -12.48 -12.79 -2.98
CA LEU A 101 -12.26 -11.99 -4.19
C LEU A 101 -12.82 -10.55 -4.05
N VAL A 102 -14.00 -10.42 -3.42
CA VAL A 102 -14.61 -9.10 -3.15
C VAL A 102 -13.76 -8.31 -2.15
N GLY A 103 -13.25 -8.95 -1.10
CA GLY A 103 -12.32 -8.35 -0.14
C GLY A 103 -11.07 -7.81 -0.83
N LEU A 104 -10.41 -8.64 -1.65
CA LEU A 104 -9.21 -8.27 -2.39
C LEU A 104 -9.46 -7.09 -3.34
N THR A 105 -10.50 -7.16 -4.15
CA THR A 105 -10.84 -6.07 -5.10
C THR A 105 -11.28 -4.79 -4.39
N SER A 106 -11.90 -4.89 -3.22
CA SER A 106 -12.24 -3.74 -2.37
C SER A 106 -10.98 -3.06 -1.84
N ILE A 107 -9.98 -3.83 -1.35
CA ILE A 107 -8.69 -3.29 -0.91
C ILE A 107 -7.98 -2.61 -2.09
N HIS A 108 -7.86 -3.29 -3.22
CA HIS A 108 -7.26 -2.71 -4.42
C HIS A 108 -7.94 -1.40 -4.83
N ARG A 109 -9.28 -1.34 -4.79
CA ARG A 109 -10.01 -0.10 -5.06
C ARG A 109 -9.63 0.99 -4.07
N ARG A 110 -9.64 0.70 -2.78
CA ARG A 110 -9.38 1.68 -1.72
C ARG A 110 -7.95 2.21 -1.75
N ILE A 111 -6.97 1.37 -2.11
CA ILE A 111 -5.57 1.81 -2.26
C ILE A 111 -5.42 2.76 -3.43
N PHE A 112 -6.02 2.43 -4.58
CA PHE A 112 -5.77 3.11 -5.85
C PHE A 112 -6.89 4.06 -6.30
N GLU A 113 -7.91 4.28 -5.47
CA GLU A 113 -8.97 5.25 -5.75
C GLU A 113 -8.40 6.66 -5.88
N GLY A 114 -8.77 7.33 -7.00
CA GLY A 114 -8.24 8.65 -7.33
C GLY A 114 -6.86 8.63 -8.00
N ILE A 115 -6.17 7.47 -8.03
CA ILE A 115 -4.89 7.28 -8.72
C ILE A 115 -5.15 6.67 -10.11
N PHE A 116 -5.80 5.49 -10.16
CA PHE A 116 -6.05 4.75 -11.39
C PHE A 116 -7.54 4.55 -11.68
N LYS A 117 -7.91 4.68 -12.95
CA LYS A 117 -9.29 4.43 -13.41
C LYS A 117 -9.74 2.97 -13.24
N PHE A 118 -8.80 2.03 -13.21
CA PHE A 118 -9.06 0.60 -13.03
C PHE A 118 -9.02 0.14 -11.56
N ALA A 119 -9.00 1.06 -10.60
CA ALA A 119 -8.98 0.72 -9.19
C ALA A 119 -10.13 -0.23 -8.81
N GLY A 120 -9.79 -1.40 -8.22
CA GLY A 120 -10.73 -2.45 -7.86
C GLY A 120 -11.22 -3.32 -9.02
N GLN A 121 -10.66 -3.18 -10.21
CA GLN A 121 -11.01 -3.99 -11.37
C GLN A 121 -9.98 -5.10 -11.59
N ILE A 122 -10.44 -6.26 -11.98
CA ILE A 122 -9.60 -7.33 -12.50
C ILE A 122 -9.38 -7.03 -13.99
N ARG A 123 -8.13 -7.11 -14.45
CA ARG A 123 -7.81 -6.89 -15.87
C ARG A 123 -8.52 -7.92 -16.76
N ASP A 124 -8.89 -7.50 -17.94
CA ASP A 124 -9.54 -8.29 -18.98
C ASP A 124 -8.62 -8.60 -20.18
N TYR A 125 -7.33 -8.27 -20.06
CA TYR A 125 -6.30 -8.50 -21.07
C TYR A 125 -5.10 -9.23 -20.48
N ASN A 126 -4.34 -9.94 -21.33
CA ASN A 126 -3.13 -10.63 -20.92
C ASN A 126 -1.97 -9.65 -20.81
N ILE A 127 -1.11 -9.87 -19.83
CA ILE A 127 0.12 -9.11 -19.63
C ILE A 127 1.31 -10.04 -19.60
N THR A 128 2.45 -9.52 -20.05
CA THR A 128 3.76 -10.10 -19.87
C THR A 128 4.68 -9.00 -19.35
N LYS A 129 5.61 -9.34 -18.46
CA LYS A 129 6.57 -8.38 -17.92
C LYS A 129 7.95 -9.02 -17.90
N LYS A 130 8.95 -8.25 -18.33
CA LYS A 130 10.35 -8.63 -18.14
C LYS A 130 10.76 -8.18 -16.74
N GLU A 131 11.17 -9.11 -15.91
CA GLU A 131 11.62 -8.82 -14.57
C GLU A 131 13.14 -8.79 -14.50
N TRP A 132 13.69 -7.72 -13.95
CA TRP A 132 15.14 -7.57 -13.78
C TRP A 132 15.74 -8.64 -12.87
N VAL A 133 15.02 -9.07 -11.85
CA VAL A 133 15.40 -10.13 -10.91
C VAL A 133 15.57 -11.50 -11.59
N LEU A 134 14.91 -11.71 -12.72
CA LEU A 134 15.02 -12.89 -13.55
C LEU A 134 16.02 -12.71 -14.71
N ARG A 135 16.95 -11.75 -14.60
CA ARG A 135 17.97 -11.45 -15.63
C ARG A 135 17.38 -11.11 -17.00
N GLY A 136 16.16 -10.57 -17.02
CA GLY A 136 15.45 -10.18 -18.24
C GLY A 136 14.56 -11.26 -18.84
N ASP A 137 14.42 -12.41 -18.20
CA ASP A 137 13.42 -13.40 -18.60
C ASP A 137 12.00 -12.86 -18.41
N THR A 138 11.08 -13.34 -19.26
CA THR A 138 9.69 -12.92 -19.26
C THR A 138 8.87 -13.73 -18.28
N VAL A 139 8.16 -13.05 -17.37
CA VAL A 139 7.15 -13.68 -16.53
C VAL A 139 5.85 -13.82 -17.31
N LEU A 140 5.34 -15.03 -17.37
CA LEU A 140 4.00 -15.32 -17.88
C LEU A 140 3.01 -15.23 -16.72
N TYR A 141 2.18 -14.20 -16.76
CA TYR A 141 1.10 -14.05 -15.79
C TYR A 141 -0.08 -14.93 -16.15
N VAL A 142 -0.90 -15.28 -15.17
CA VAL A 142 -2.19 -15.96 -15.38
C VAL A 142 -2.99 -15.24 -16.46
N SER A 143 -3.61 -15.99 -17.37
CA SER A 143 -4.43 -15.45 -18.45
C SER A 143 -5.62 -14.65 -17.88
N ALA A 144 -6.05 -13.59 -18.57
CA ALA A 144 -7.14 -12.77 -18.09
C ALA A 144 -8.43 -13.55 -17.76
N PRO A 145 -8.89 -14.54 -18.57
CA PRO A 145 -10.05 -15.37 -18.24
C PRO A 145 -9.90 -16.20 -16.95
N ASP A 146 -8.66 -16.58 -16.61
CA ASP A 146 -8.39 -17.49 -15.49
C ASP A 146 -8.07 -16.77 -14.18
N ILE A 147 -7.88 -15.44 -14.20
CA ILE A 147 -7.47 -14.67 -13.00
C ILE A 147 -8.42 -14.91 -11.83
N ARG A 148 -9.73 -14.84 -12.06
CA ARG A 148 -10.71 -15.02 -10.96
C ARG A 148 -10.55 -16.37 -10.29
N LYS A 149 -10.44 -17.44 -11.10
CA LYS A 149 -10.28 -18.80 -10.61
C LYS A 149 -8.96 -18.98 -9.84
N ALA A 150 -7.87 -18.40 -10.34
CA ALA A 150 -6.59 -18.46 -9.68
C ALA A 150 -6.64 -17.75 -8.31
N ILE A 151 -7.17 -16.52 -8.26
CA ILE A 151 -7.32 -15.77 -7.01
C ILE A 151 -8.22 -16.52 -6.00
N GLU A 152 -9.35 -17.06 -6.44
CA GLU A 152 -10.26 -17.82 -5.57
C GLU A 152 -9.58 -19.07 -5.01
N TYR A 153 -8.76 -19.76 -5.81
CA TYR A 153 -7.96 -20.89 -5.36
C TYR A 153 -6.95 -20.47 -4.30
N ASP A 154 -6.15 -19.42 -4.54
CA ASP A 154 -5.14 -18.94 -3.61
C ASP A 154 -5.77 -18.47 -2.29
N LEU A 155 -6.86 -17.73 -2.35
CA LEU A 155 -7.59 -17.27 -1.15
C LEU A 155 -8.21 -18.45 -0.38
N GLU A 156 -8.60 -19.53 -1.03
CA GLU A 156 -9.08 -20.73 -0.35
C GLU A 156 -7.93 -21.45 0.37
N GLN A 157 -6.75 -21.55 -0.26
CA GLN A 157 -5.57 -22.11 0.39
C GLN A 157 -5.20 -21.29 1.63
N GLU A 158 -5.24 -19.96 1.54
CA GLU A 158 -4.94 -19.05 2.64
C GLU A 158 -5.92 -19.20 3.80
N ARG A 159 -7.22 -19.36 3.53
CA ARG A 159 -8.23 -19.60 4.59
C ARG A 159 -8.02 -20.91 5.33
N GLN A 160 -7.46 -21.91 4.67
CA GLN A 160 -7.20 -23.24 5.25
C GLN A 160 -5.85 -23.33 5.94
N PHE A 161 -4.98 -22.33 5.76
CA PHE A 161 -3.63 -22.33 6.29
C PHE A 161 -3.64 -22.12 7.81
N ASP A 162 -2.96 -23.02 8.51
CA ASP A 162 -2.85 -22.97 9.99
C ASP A 162 -1.58 -22.22 10.41
N TYR A 163 -1.70 -20.94 10.61
CA TYR A 163 -0.60 -20.07 11.04
C TYR A 163 -0.03 -20.43 12.41
N SER A 164 -0.75 -21.19 13.26
CA SER A 164 -0.23 -21.60 14.57
C SER A 164 0.91 -22.61 14.48
N LYS A 165 1.07 -23.22 13.30
CA LYS A 165 2.13 -24.19 13.01
C LYS A 165 3.36 -23.58 12.36
N VAL A 166 3.33 -22.27 12.06
CA VAL A 166 4.48 -21.59 11.47
C VAL A 166 5.41 -21.13 12.57
N ASP A 167 6.68 -21.52 12.48
CA ASP A 167 7.71 -21.00 13.40
C ASP A 167 7.88 -19.49 13.13
N PRO A 168 7.60 -18.61 14.12
CA PRO A 168 7.74 -17.16 13.94
C PRO A 168 9.19 -16.72 13.68
N ASN A 169 10.19 -17.60 13.85
CA ASN A 169 11.59 -17.32 13.57
C ASN A 169 12.02 -17.75 12.16
N LEU A 170 11.18 -18.42 11.39
CA LEU A 170 11.36 -18.66 9.97
C LEU A 170 10.82 -17.45 9.19
N SER A 171 11.39 -16.26 9.43
CA SER A 171 11.22 -15.13 8.53
C SER A 171 12.05 -15.38 7.26
N LEU A 172 11.39 -15.44 6.14
CA LEU A 172 11.95 -15.45 4.78
C LEU A 172 12.84 -14.24 4.52
#